data_ad7aea9d715ffb887b39c88d477246f6
#
_entry.id   ad7aea9d715ffb887b39c88d477246f6
#
_cell.length_a   1.000
_cell.length_b   1.000
_cell.length_c   1.000
_cell.angle_alpha   90.00
_cell.angle_beta   90.00
_cell.angle_gamma   90.00
#
_symmetry.space_group_name_H-M   'P 1'
#
loop_
_entity.id
_entity.type
_entity.pdbx_description
1 polymer ?
#
loop_
_entity_poly.entity_id
_entity_poly.type
_entity_poly.pdbx_seq_one_letter_code
_entity_poly.pdbx_strand_id
1 'polypeptide(L)'
;ATRCASCGAEIQASGFLWTRGEKLPHGRIYDCPHCSDSGEHAITDEDIQRIEQLQRSELMHRSRALSKVLGGNIADRETVEAAINIYPVRSLYVLFTLMNKMEGMTLSDQRRELLEAILLSLMYSGNAIWSWPEERERPRLLSIPTQYIEKNLWLEIDQAIRTWTAEVPRVEYTTWPTMPTKNGVCLYPGRMRDLAQAAEGMRIDQVLCVFPRPNQAFWTLCSLWASWLWGREKAGK
;
A
#
# COMPACT_ATOMS: atom_id res chain seq x y z
N ALA A 1 -14.14 11.67 -8.80
CA ALA A 1 -14.82 12.92 -8.43
C ALA A 1 -16.21 12.62 -7.87
N THR A 2 -16.74 13.49 -7.03
CA THR A 2 -18.08 13.46 -6.45
C THR A 2 -18.61 14.89 -6.35
N ARG A 3 -19.86 15.10 -5.90
CA ARG A 3 -20.42 16.45 -5.70
C ARG A 3 -20.57 16.77 -4.22
N CYS A 4 -20.21 17.98 -3.84
CA CYS A 4 -20.48 18.48 -2.49
C CYS A 4 -21.99 18.52 -2.22
N ALA A 5 -22.42 18.02 -1.05
CA ALA A 5 -23.83 18.00 -0.68
C ALA A 5 -24.37 19.41 -0.43
N SER A 6 -23.53 20.34 0.05
CA SER A 6 -23.95 21.70 0.42
C SER A 6 -23.91 22.69 -0.74
N CYS A 7 -22.85 22.71 -1.56
CA CYS A 7 -22.71 23.72 -2.63
C CYS A 7 -22.79 23.16 -4.06
N GLY A 8 -22.89 21.84 -4.23
CA GLY A 8 -22.97 21.17 -5.54
C GLY A 8 -21.70 21.17 -6.36
N ALA A 9 -20.59 21.75 -5.87
CA ALA A 9 -19.32 21.78 -6.57
C ALA A 9 -18.77 20.36 -6.78
N GLU A 10 -18.10 20.15 -7.92
CA GLU A 10 -17.39 18.90 -8.17
C GLU A 10 -16.09 18.87 -7.34
N ILE A 11 -15.94 17.81 -6.56
CA ILE A 11 -14.84 17.62 -5.61
C ILE A 11 -14.31 16.19 -5.66
N GLN A 12 -13.21 15.94 -4.94
CA GLN A 12 -12.68 14.59 -4.76
C GLN A 12 -13.10 14.03 -3.40
N ALA A 13 -13.76 12.85 -3.39
CA ALA A 13 -13.91 12.12 -2.14
C ALA A 13 -12.56 11.55 -1.71
N SER A 14 -12.25 11.67 -0.43
CA SER A 14 -11.06 11.04 0.19
C SER A 14 -11.22 9.53 0.32
N GLY A 15 -12.46 9.06 0.46
CA GLY A 15 -12.78 7.65 0.49
C GLY A 15 -14.26 7.36 0.37
N PHE A 16 -14.57 6.07 0.20
CA PHE A 16 -15.93 5.54 0.25
C PHE A 16 -16.07 4.55 1.39
N LEU A 17 -17.21 4.58 2.06
CA LEU A 17 -17.52 3.75 3.22
C LEU A 17 -18.31 2.53 2.80
N TRP A 18 -17.84 1.37 3.23
CA TRP A 18 -18.40 0.08 2.85
C TRP A 18 -18.77 -0.74 4.07
N THR A 19 -19.81 -1.53 3.93
CA THR A 19 -20.10 -2.67 4.79
C THR A 19 -19.66 -3.95 4.08
N ARG A 20 -18.93 -4.82 4.78
CA ARG A 20 -18.47 -6.09 4.20
C ARG A 20 -19.64 -6.92 3.70
N GLY A 21 -19.54 -7.37 2.44
CA GLY A 21 -20.57 -8.17 1.78
C GLY A 21 -21.58 -7.33 0.98
N GLU A 22 -21.62 -6.02 1.15
CA GLU A 22 -22.46 -5.15 0.34
C GLU A 22 -21.82 -4.92 -1.05
N LYS A 23 -22.68 -4.73 -2.04
CA LYS A 23 -22.25 -4.49 -3.43
C LYS A 23 -21.91 -3.03 -3.71
N LEU A 24 -22.42 -2.12 -2.90
CA LEU A 24 -22.24 -0.68 -3.04
C LEU A 24 -21.84 -0.05 -1.71
N PRO A 25 -21.07 1.03 -1.71
CA PRO A 25 -20.78 1.78 -0.50
C PRO A 25 -22.05 2.48 0.00
N HIS A 26 -22.12 2.71 1.31
CA HIS A 26 -23.23 3.44 1.93
C HIS A 26 -22.92 4.92 2.16
N GLY A 27 -21.65 5.30 2.14
CA GLY A 27 -21.19 6.65 2.40
C GLY A 27 -19.95 7.04 1.62
N ARG A 28 -19.65 8.33 1.67
CA ARG A 28 -18.45 8.94 1.12
C ARG A 28 -17.90 9.98 2.10
N ILE A 29 -16.59 10.19 2.08
CA ILE A 29 -15.93 11.18 2.91
C ILE A 29 -15.23 12.18 2.00
N TYR A 30 -15.36 13.48 2.33
CA TYR A 30 -14.65 14.54 1.64
C TYR A 30 -14.49 15.78 2.53
N ASP A 31 -13.61 16.66 2.11
CA ASP A 31 -13.49 18.03 2.57
C ASP A 31 -13.70 18.94 1.36
N CYS A 32 -14.74 19.78 1.40
CA CYS A 32 -15.06 20.66 0.30
C CYS A 32 -14.21 21.94 0.35
N PRO A 33 -13.39 22.23 -0.66
CA PRO A 33 -12.57 23.44 -0.68
C PRO A 33 -13.38 24.72 -0.95
N HIS A 34 -14.66 24.59 -1.32
CA HIS A 34 -15.49 25.73 -1.75
C HIS A 34 -16.43 26.25 -0.65
N CYS A 35 -16.86 25.41 0.30
CA CYS A 35 -17.85 25.80 1.30
C CYS A 35 -17.59 25.25 2.70
N SER A 36 -16.43 24.69 2.95
CA SER A 36 -16.02 24.13 4.26
C SER A 36 -16.90 22.97 4.77
N ASP A 37 -17.78 22.42 3.92
CA ASP A 37 -18.52 21.20 4.21
C ASP A 37 -17.59 20.00 4.21
N SER A 38 -17.57 19.20 5.27
CA SER A 38 -16.60 18.12 5.46
C SER A 38 -17.19 16.95 6.24
N GLY A 39 -16.56 15.80 6.11
CA GLY A 39 -16.88 14.58 6.84
C GLY A 39 -17.64 13.56 6.01
N GLU A 40 -18.50 12.79 6.70
CA GLU A 40 -19.25 11.68 6.12
C GLU A 40 -20.58 12.15 5.53
N HIS A 41 -20.87 11.72 4.30
CA HIS A 41 -22.08 12.02 3.57
C HIS A 41 -22.64 10.78 2.88
N ALA A 42 -23.95 10.78 2.63
CA ALA A 42 -24.58 9.73 1.85
C ALA A 42 -24.01 9.66 0.43
N ILE A 43 -23.93 8.47 -0.13
CA ILE A 43 -23.53 8.26 -1.52
C ILE A 43 -24.60 8.81 -2.47
N THR A 44 -24.19 9.29 -3.66
CA THR A 44 -25.10 9.76 -4.71
C THR A 44 -25.28 8.72 -5.81
N ASP A 45 -26.36 8.83 -6.58
CA ASP A 45 -26.59 7.97 -7.76
C ASP A 45 -25.46 8.08 -8.79
N GLU A 46 -24.87 9.27 -8.93
CA GLU A 46 -23.73 9.50 -9.82
C GLU A 46 -22.48 8.74 -9.36
N ASP A 47 -22.24 8.69 -8.04
CA ASP A 47 -21.14 7.90 -7.47
C ASP A 47 -21.38 6.40 -7.68
N ILE A 48 -22.63 5.94 -7.49
CA ILE A 48 -23.04 4.55 -7.72
C ILE A 48 -22.76 4.14 -9.16
N GLN A 49 -23.22 4.93 -10.13
CA GLN A 49 -23.04 4.65 -11.56
C GLN A 49 -21.54 4.52 -11.93
N ARG A 50 -20.69 5.41 -11.41
CA ARG A 50 -19.24 5.37 -11.63
C ARG A 50 -18.60 4.12 -11.03
N ILE A 51 -19.05 3.70 -9.86
CA ILE A 51 -18.55 2.50 -9.19
C ILE A 51 -18.96 1.25 -9.97
N GLU A 52 -20.22 1.13 -10.35
CA GLU A 52 -20.75 0.01 -11.13
C GLU A 52 -20.06 -0.12 -12.49
N GLN A 53 -19.75 0.99 -13.14
CA GLN A 53 -19.01 0.98 -14.40
C GLN A 53 -17.64 0.30 -14.26
N LEU A 54 -16.92 0.58 -13.17
CA LEU A 54 -15.63 -0.06 -12.89
C LEU A 54 -15.78 -1.51 -12.45
N GLN A 55 -16.82 -1.84 -11.70
CA GLN A 55 -17.09 -3.22 -11.28
C GLN A 55 -17.31 -4.16 -12.46
N ARG A 56 -17.82 -3.67 -13.59
CA ARG A 56 -17.95 -4.48 -14.83
C ARG A 56 -16.61 -5.05 -15.34
N SER A 57 -15.49 -4.41 -14.99
CA SER A 57 -14.14 -4.87 -15.34
C SER A 57 -13.42 -5.65 -14.23
N GLU A 58 -14.12 -5.98 -13.14
CA GLU A 58 -13.54 -6.63 -11.97
C GLU A 58 -12.75 -7.90 -12.29
N LEU A 59 -13.35 -8.82 -13.04
CA LEU A 59 -12.72 -10.09 -13.41
C LEU A 59 -11.39 -9.88 -14.15
N MET A 60 -11.33 -8.89 -15.02
CA MET A 60 -10.12 -8.56 -15.77
C MET A 60 -9.02 -8.07 -14.82
N HIS A 61 -9.33 -7.16 -13.89
CA HIS A 61 -8.33 -6.62 -12.96
C HIS A 61 -7.84 -7.67 -11.97
N ARG A 62 -8.74 -8.51 -11.43
CA ARG A 62 -8.36 -9.63 -10.55
C ARG A 62 -7.54 -10.68 -11.26
N SER A 63 -7.91 -11.07 -12.47
CA SER A 63 -7.16 -12.03 -13.29
C SER A 63 -5.75 -11.53 -13.59
N ARG A 64 -5.61 -10.23 -13.90
CA ARG A 64 -4.31 -9.60 -14.13
C ARG A 64 -3.44 -9.59 -12.86
N ALA A 65 -4.03 -9.22 -11.72
CA ALA A 65 -3.34 -9.24 -10.43
C ALA A 65 -2.85 -10.65 -10.08
N LEU A 66 -3.69 -11.66 -10.33
CA LEU A 66 -3.38 -13.06 -10.09
C LEU A 66 -2.26 -13.57 -11.00
N SER A 67 -2.32 -13.28 -12.29
CA SER A 67 -1.34 -13.76 -13.27
C SER A 67 0.09 -13.25 -12.99
N LYS A 68 0.24 -12.04 -12.46
CA LYS A 68 1.55 -11.49 -12.06
C LYS A 68 2.20 -12.26 -10.89
N VAL A 69 1.40 -12.91 -10.06
CA VAL A 69 1.89 -13.67 -8.90
C VAL A 69 2.10 -15.13 -9.24
N LEU A 70 1.13 -15.76 -9.85
CA LEU A 70 1.15 -17.23 -10.05
C LEU A 70 2.07 -17.69 -11.17
N GLY A 71 2.23 -16.91 -12.24
CA GLY A 71 3.09 -17.30 -13.36
C GLY A 71 2.85 -18.71 -13.91
N GLY A 72 1.61 -19.23 -13.75
CA GLY A 72 1.22 -20.59 -14.16
C GLY A 72 1.26 -21.66 -13.04
N ASN A 73 1.72 -21.34 -11.83
CA ASN A 73 1.64 -22.28 -10.68
C ASN A 73 0.26 -22.23 -10.01
N ILE A 74 -0.35 -23.38 -9.83
CA ILE A 74 -1.72 -23.51 -9.30
C ILE A 74 -1.71 -23.78 -7.78
N ALA A 75 -0.61 -24.25 -7.22
CA ALA A 75 -0.55 -24.74 -5.83
C ALA A 75 -0.94 -23.69 -4.77
N ASP A 76 -0.63 -22.41 -5.00
CA ASP A 76 -0.87 -21.34 -4.04
C ASP A 76 -2.05 -20.43 -4.43
N ARG A 77 -2.83 -20.84 -5.41
CA ARG A 77 -3.87 -20.02 -6.02
C ARG A 77 -4.88 -19.47 -5.00
N GLU A 78 -5.41 -20.31 -4.15
CA GLU A 78 -6.43 -19.93 -3.16
C GLU A 78 -5.90 -18.86 -2.18
N THR A 79 -4.68 -19.03 -1.70
CA THR A 79 -4.03 -18.06 -0.81
C THR A 79 -3.79 -16.72 -1.49
N VAL A 80 -3.35 -16.75 -2.74
CA VAL A 80 -3.12 -15.53 -3.54
C VAL A 80 -4.44 -14.82 -3.86
N GLU A 81 -5.48 -15.58 -4.24
CA GLU A 81 -6.82 -15.02 -4.47
C GLU A 81 -7.37 -14.37 -3.19
N ALA A 82 -7.23 -15.01 -2.03
CA ALA A 82 -7.62 -14.45 -0.75
C ALA A 82 -6.89 -13.13 -0.45
N ALA A 83 -5.58 -13.06 -0.74
CA ALA A 83 -4.79 -11.84 -0.57
C ALA A 83 -5.19 -10.73 -1.56
N ILE A 84 -5.55 -11.08 -2.81
CA ILE A 84 -6.03 -10.11 -3.80
C ILE A 84 -7.44 -9.62 -3.47
N ASN A 85 -8.28 -10.47 -2.87
CA ASN A 85 -9.67 -10.14 -2.56
C ASN A 85 -9.84 -9.05 -1.50
N ILE A 86 -8.80 -8.74 -0.72
CA ILE A 86 -8.85 -7.56 0.16
C ILE A 86 -8.75 -6.23 -0.59
N TYR A 87 -8.43 -6.25 -1.88
CA TYR A 87 -8.33 -5.02 -2.69
C TYR A 87 -9.66 -4.73 -3.38
N PRO A 88 -10.25 -3.54 -3.16
CA PRO A 88 -11.34 -3.05 -3.99
C PRO A 88 -10.94 -2.98 -5.47
N VAL A 89 -11.91 -3.16 -6.35
CA VAL A 89 -11.66 -3.16 -7.81
C VAL A 89 -11.03 -1.87 -8.29
N ARG A 90 -11.46 -0.73 -7.75
CA ARG A 90 -10.90 0.58 -8.11
C ARG A 90 -9.44 0.71 -7.71
N SER A 91 -9.07 0.17 -6.56
CA SER A 91 -7.66 0.15 -6.13
C SER A 91 -6.81 -0.70 -7.06
N LEU A 92 -7.27 -1.89 -7.44
CA LEU A 92 -6.57 -2.73 -8.43
C LEU A 92 -6.42 -2.00 -9.77
N TYR A 93 -7.48 -1.33 -10.25
CA TYR A 93 -7.44 -0.56 -11.48
C TYR A 93 -6.34 0.52 -11.44
N VAL A 94 -6.30 1.32 -10.37
CA VAL A 94 -5.29 2.39 -10.21
C VAL A 94 -3.89 1.81 -10.11
N LEU A 95 -3.67 0.82 -9.24
CA LEU A 95 -2.36 0.20 -9.02
C LEU A 95 -1.80 -0.39 -10.32
N PHE A 96 -2.61 -1.19 -11.04
CA PHE A 96 -2.15 -1.81 -12.28
C PHE A 96 -2.01 -0.81 -13.44
N THR A 97 -2.77 0.28 -13.44
CA THR A 97 -2.56 1.37 -14.40
C THR A 97 -1.23 2.06 -14.17
N LEU A 98 -0.89 2.37 -12.92
CA LEU A 98 0.38 3.00 -12.56
C LEU A 98 1.57 2.07 -12.83
N MET A 99 1.49 0.80 -12.43
CA MET A 99 2.55 -0.19 -12.70
C MET A 99 2.84 -0.33 -14.20
N ASN A 100 1.79 -0.44 -15.02
CA ASN A 100 1.99 -0.52 -16.47
C ASN A 100 2.63 0.73 -17.08
N LYS A 101 2.22 1.91 -16.58
CA LYS A 101 2.86 3.16 -17.03
C LYS A 101 4.33 3.17 -16.64
N MET A 102 4.66 2.76 -15.42
CA MET A 102 6.05 2.68 -14.95
C MET A 102 6.88 1.69 -15.79
N GLU A 103 6.32 0.51 -16.10
CA GLU A 103 6.98 -0.51 -16.95
C GLU A 103 7.28 0.02 -18.38
N GLY A 104 6.40 0.86 -18.92
CA GLY A 104 6.58 1.48 -20.24
C GLY A 104 7.52 2.69 -20.27
N MET A 105 8.07 3.13 -19.13
CA MET A 105 8.95 4.30 -19.05
C MET A 105 10.42 3.90 -19.01
N THR A 106 11.25 4.67 -19.70
CA THR A 106 12.72 4.58 -19.54
C THR A 106 13.12 5.40 -18.33
N LEU A 107 13.47 4.73 -17.24
CA LEU A 107 13.79 5.33 -15.94
C LEU A 107 15.22 4.99 -15.53
N SER A 108 15.88 5.93 -14.85
CA SER A 108 17.09 5.58 -14.06
C SER A 108 16.70 4.74 -12.85
N ASP A 109 17.66 3.96 -12.33
CA ASP A 109 17.42 3.08 -11.17
C ASP A 109 16.86 3.85 -9.97
N GLN A 110 17.43 5.01 -9.66
CA GLN A 110 16.96 5.87 -8.56
C GLN A 110 15.51 6.34 -8.75
N ARG A 111 15.11 6.71 -9.98
CA ARG A 111 13.72 7.10 -10.26
C ARG A 111 12.78 5.92 -10.17
N ARG A 112 13.23 4.75 -10.60
CA ARG A 112 12.46 3.51 -10.49
C ARG A 112 12.22 3.15 -9.03
N GLU A 113 13.25 3.14 -8.20
CA GLU A 113 13.15 2.88 -6.77
C GLU A 113 12.18 3.84 -6.06
N LEU A 114 12.23 5.14 -6.39
CA LEU A 114 11.29 6.11 -5.84
C LEU A 114 9.84 5.82 -6.25
N LEU A 115 9.59 5.49 -7.51
CA LEU A 115 8.26 5.13 -7.98
C LEU A 115 7.76 3.81 -7.37
N GLU A 116 8.64 2.84 -7.19
CA GLU A 116 8.32 1.59 -6.48
C GLU A 116 7.97 1.86 -5.01
N ALA A 117 8.67 2.75 -4.32
CA ALA A 117 8.35 3.16 -2.96
C ALA A 117 6.98 3.86 -2.86
N ILE A 118 6.64 4.72 -3.82
CA ILE A 118 5.32 5.34 -3.94
C ILE A 118 4.25 4.25 -4.16
N LEU A 119 4.48 3.33 -5.09
CA LEU A 119 3.56 2.22 -5.36
C LEU A 119 3.35 1.32 -4.12
N LEU A 120 4.40 1.03 -3.35
CA LEU A 120 4.28 0.29 -2.08
C LEU A 120 3.38 1.02 -1.07
N SER A 121 3.51 2.34 -0.97
CA SER A 121 2.61 3.15 -0.13
C SER A 121 1.15 3.04 -0.58
N LEU A 122 0.92 3.07 -1.90
CA LEU A 122 -0.43 2.93 -2.46
C LEU A 122 -0.99 1.51 -2.28
N MET A 123 -0.17 0.47 -2.41
CA MET A 123 -0.56 -0.92 -2.14
C MET A 123 -0.93 -1.10 -0.67
N TYR A 124 -0.21 -0.42 0.23
CA TYR A 124 -0.50 -0.45 1.66
C TYR A 124 -1.81 0.27 2.00
N SER A 125 -2.08 1.44 1.44
CA SER A 125 -3.30 2.22 1.72
C SER A 125 -4.51 1.76 0.91
N GLY A 126 -4.31 1.12 -0.23
CA GLY A 126 -5.37 0.77 -1.20
C GLY A 126 -6.14 -0.51 -0.91
N ASN A 127 -5.90 -1.18 0.20
CA ASN A 127 -6.63 -2.39 0.56
C ASN A 127 -7.76 -2.11 1.57
N ALA A 128 -8.70 -3.04 1.70
CA ALA A 128 -9.91 -2.92 2.52
C ALA A 128 -9.75 -3.45 3.96
N ILE A 129 -8.52 -3.51 4.49
CA ILE A 129 -8.30 -3.97 5.88
C ILE A 129 -8.43 -2.85 6.92
N TRP A 130 -8.62 -1.61 6.48
CA TRP A 130 -8.76 -0.44 7.34
C TRP A 130 -10.21 -0.27 7.78
N SER A 131 -10.45 -0.43 9.08
CA SER A 131 -11.78 -0.24 9.65
C SER A 131 -12.18 1.23 9.69
N TRP A 132 -13.50 1.47 9.77
CA TRP A 132 -14.09 2.79 9.93
C TRP A 132 -15.16 2.73 11.04
N PRO A 133 -15.34 3.78 11.85
CA PRO A 133 -14.55 5.04 11.90
C PRO A 133 -13.20 4.89 12.60
N GLU A 134 -12.99 3.84 13.36
CA GLU A 134 -11.75 3.61 14.09
C GLU A 134 -10.78 2.82 13.21
N GLU A 135 -9.66 3.44 12.83
CA GLU A 135 -8.56 2.73 12.22
C GLU A 135 -8.01 1.74 13.25
N ARG A 136 -8.20 0.45 12.99
CA ARG A 136 -7.63 -0.57 13.85
C ARG A 136 -6.13 -0.69 13.62
N GLU A 137 -5.44 -1.13 14.67
CA GLU A 137 -4.05 -1.56 14.56
C GLU A 137 -3.89 -2.57 13.42
N ARG A 138 -2.70 -2.61 12.84
CA ARG A 138 -2.34 -3.50 11.72
C ARG A 138 -2.91 -4.91 11.94
N PRO A 139 -3.78 -5.40 11.06
CA PRO A 139 -4.48 -6.67 11.26
C PRO A 139 -3.49 -7.85 11.22
N ARG A 140 -3.75 -8.87 12.02
CA ARG A 140 -2.97 -10.11 12.02
C ARG A 140 -3.40 -11.10 10.96
N LEU A 141 -4.64 -10.98 10.48
CA LEU A 141 -5.24 -11.82 9.46
C LEU A 141 -5.68 -10.96 8.27
N LEU A 142 -5.64 -11.53 7.08
CA LEU A 142 -6.19 -10.93 5.87
C LEU A 142 -7.73 -11.00 5.90
N SER A 143 -8.31 -10.17 6.73
CA SER A 143 -9.77 -10.11 6.87
C SER A 143 -10.26 -8.68 6.74
N ILE A 144 -11.22 -8.49 5.84
CA ILE A 144 -11.93 -7.22 5.69
C ILE A 144 -12.81 -7.03 6.93
N PRO A 145 -12.72 -5.89 7.64
CA PRO A 145 -13.59 -5.58 8.78
C PRO A 145 -15.04 -5.41 8.34
N THR A 146 -15.98 -5.40 9.30
CA THR A 146 -17.42 -5.23 9.00
C THR A 146 -17.70 -3.92 8.31
N GLN A 147 -17.08 -2.84 8.77
CA GLN A 147 -17.09 -1.53 8.12
C GLN A 147 -15.68 -1.12 7.81
N TYR A 148 -15.46 -0.62 6.61
CA TYR A 148 -14.14 -0.21 6.14
C TYR A 148 -14.22 0.98 5.20
N ILE A 149 -13.09 1.67 5.09
CA ILE A 149 -12.89 2.76 4.15
C ILE A 149 -12.10 2.28 2.93
N GLU A 150 -12.61 2.55 1.75
CA GLU A 150 -11.88 2.46 0.50
C GLU A 150 -11.30 3.83 0.17
N LYS A 151 -10.00 4.00 0.40
CA LYS A 151 -9.29 5.27 0.18
C LYS A 151 -9.18 5.63 -1.30
N ASN A 152 -9.19 6.92 -1.59
CA ASN A 152 -8.96 7.42 -2.93
C ASN A 152 -7.46 7.43 -3.23
N LEU A 153 -6.98 6.45 -3.97
CA LEU A 153 -5.56 6.31 -4.26
C LEU A 153 -4.95 7.48 -5.05
N TRP A 154 -5.74 8.25 -5.78
CA TRP A 154 -5.22 9.46 -6.45
C TRP A 154 -4.81 10.54 -5.45
N LEU A 155 -5.52 10.67 -4.34
CA LEU A 155 -5.12 11.58 -3.25
C LEU A 155 -3.97 11.00 -2.42
N GLU A 156 -3.94 9.68 -2.24
CA GLU A 156 -2.84 8.98 -1.57
C GLU A 156 -1.50 9.11 -2.33
N ILE A 157 -1.53 9.27 -3.68
CA ILE A 157 -0.32 9.53 -4.47
C ILE A 157 0.38 10.80 -3.99
N ASP A 158 -0.36 11.89 -3.81
CA ASP A 158 0.22 13.17 -3.40
C ASP A 158 0.85 13.05 -2.01
N GLN A 159 0.21 12.33 -1.09
CA GLN A 159 0.76 12.07 0.23
C GLN A 159 2.00 11.17 0.17
N ALA A 160 1.99 10.12 -0.65
CA ALA A 160 3.16 9.26 -0.85
C ALA A 160 4.34 10.03 -1.45
N ILE A 161 4.10 10.88 -2.45
CA ILE A 161 5.14 11.74 -3.02
C ILE A 161 5.74 12.63 -1.95
N ARG A 162 4.93 13.34 -1.16
CA ARG A 162 5.42 14.20 -0.08
C ARG A 162 6.26 13.42 0.93
N THR A 163 5.84 12.22 1.30
CA THR A 163 6.56 11.37 2.25
C THR A 163 7.93 10.96 1.72
N TRP A 164 8.01 10.51 0.47
CA TRP A 164 9.24 9.97 -0.11
C TRP A 164 10.18 11.03 -0.70
N THR A 165 9.69 12.25 -0.92
CA THR A 165 10.51 13.39 -1.37
C THR A 165 10.82 14.40 -0.26
N ALA A 166 10.36 14.15 0.96
CA ALA A 166 10.66 15.01 2.10
C ALA A 166 12.18 15.08 2.31
N GLU A 167 12.68 16.29 2.56
CA GLU A 167 14.07 16.46 2.94
C GLU A 167 14.32 15.80 4.30
N VAL A 168 15.20 14.81 4.30
CA VAL A 168 15.69 14.17 5.51
C VAL A 168 17.17 14.48 5.66
N PRO A 169 17.68 14.60 6.89
CA PRO A 169 19.11 14.75 7.12
C PRO A 169 19.89 13.66 6.41
N ARG A 170 20.87 14.03 5.60
CA ARG A 170 21.74 13.06 4.94
C ARG A 170 22.63 12.41 5.98
N VAL A 171 22.52 11.10 6.12
CA VAL A 171 23.32 10.29 7.03
C VAL A 171 24.26 9.45 6.18
N GLU A 172 25.52 9.32 6.58
CA GLU A 172 26.45 8.42 5.95
C GLU A 172 25.93 6.97 6.13
N TYR A 173 25.85 6.23 5.02
CA TYR A 173 25.36 4.87 5.01
C TYR A 173 26.46 3.94 4.54
N THR A 174 26.77 2.95 5.36
CA THR A 174 27.79 1.94 5.05
C THR A 174 27.27 0.52 5.28
N THR A 175 27.99 -0.47 4.77
CA THR A 175 27.72 -1.88 5.06
C THR A 175 28.92 -2.46 5.81
N TRP A 176 28.63 -3.22 6.85
CA TRP A 176 29.65 -3.92 7.62
C TRP A 176 30.61 -4.70 6.70
N PRO A 177 31.93 -4.71 6.95
CA PRO A 177 32.63 -4.17 8.14
C PRO A 177 33.03 -2.69 8.04
N THR A 178 32.64 -1.96 7.01
CA THR A 178 32.99 -0.55 6.84
C THR A 178 32.15 0.30 7.76
N MET A 179 32.80 1.00 8.72
CA MET A 179 32.13 1.91 9.62
C MET A 179 32.01 3.30 8.99
N PRO A 180 30.93 4.06 9.27
CA PRO A 180 30.83 5.45 8.83
C PRO A 180 31.90 6.31 9.51
N THR A 181 32.43 7.30 8.78
CA THR A 181 33.50 8.18 9.27
C THR A 181 32.99 9.22 10.27
N LYS A 182 31.69 9.51 10.23
CA LYS A 182 30.97 10.44 11.11
C LYS A 182 29.71 9.74 11.62
N ASN A 183 28.76 10.56 12.11
CA ASN A 183 27.45 10.06 12.47
C ASN A 183 26.78 9.43 11.24
N GLY A 184 26.46 8.17 11.31
CA GLY A 184 25.93 7.40 10.18
C GLY A 184 25.25 6.12 10.61
N VAL A 185 24.86 5.34 9.61
CA VAL A 185 24.23 4.04 9.77
C VAL A 185 25.11 2.99 9.11
N CYS A 186 25.51 1.96 9.85
CA CYS A 186 26.19 0.79 9.32
C CYS A 186 25.23 -0.41 9.38
N LEU A 187 24.91 -1.00 8.23
CA LEU A 187 24.11 -2.23 8.16
C LEU A 187 24.99 -3.46 8.32
N TYR A 188 24.57 -4.34 9.20
CA TYR A 188 25.14 -5.69 9.33
C TYR A 188 24.25 -6.70 8.59
N PRO A 189 24.65 -7.22 7.44
CA PRO A 189 23.86 -8.16 6.64
C PRO A 189 24.06 -9.61 7.11
N GLY A 190 24.16 -9.84 8.41
CA GLY A 190 24.42 -11.15 9.03
C GLY A 190 23.29 -11.63 9.93
N ARG A 191 23.50 -12.81 10.51
CA ARG A 191 22.57 -13.35 11.50
C ARG A 191 22.76 -12.64 12.84
N MET A 192 21.66 -12.35 13.52
CA MET A 192 21.69 -11.66 14.82
C MET A 192 22.62 -12.36 15.84
N ARG A 193 22.65 -13.68 15.85
CA ARG A 193 23.54 -14.45 16.74
C ARG A 193 25.03 -14.20 16.53
N ASP A 194 25.41 -13.81 15.31
CA ASP A 194 26.81 -13.59 14.94
C ASP A 194 27.19 -12.12 15.17
N LEU A 195 26.20 -11.25 15.43
CA LEU A 195 26.38 -9.82 15.65
C LEU A 195 27.27 -9.53 16.88
N ALA A 196 27.10 -10.30 17.95
CA ALA A 196 27.88 -10.10 19.19
C ALA A 196 29.38 -10.29 18.93
N GLN A 197 29.74 -11.31 18.17
CA GLN A 197 31.14 -11.56 17.76
C GLN A 197 31.63 -10.48 16.78
N ALA A 198 30.79 -10.08 15.82
CA ALA A 198 31.13 -9.03 14.86
C ALA A 198 31.35 -7.68 15.54
N ALA A 199 30.64 -7.40 16.63
CA ALA A 199 30.74 -6.16 17.39
C ALA A 199 31.74 -6.24 18.57
N GLU A 200 32.54 -7.30 18.69
CA GLU A 200 33.51 -7.45 19.74
C GLU A 200 34.53 -6.29 19.72
N GLY A 201 34.78 -5.70 20.88
CA GLY A 201 35.65 -4.53 21.01
C GLY A 201 34.98 -3.18 20.69
N MET A 202 33.75 -3.16 20.22
CA MET A 202 33.00 -1.91 20.02
C MET A 202 32.39 -1.41 21.31
N ARG A 203 32.45 -0.10 21.54
CA ARG A 203 31.71 0.52 22.62
C ARG A 203 30.27 0.75 22.16
N ILE A 204 29.32 0.11 22.85
CA ILE A 204 27.91 0.23 22.59
C ILE A 204 27.25 0.93 23.79
N ASP A 205 26.70 2.12 23.59
CA ASP A 205 26.03 2.89 24.65
C ASP A 205 24.55 2.51 24.78
N GLN A 206 23.91 2.02 23.70
CA GLN A 206 22.50 1.64 23.71
C GLN A 206 22.21 0.51 22.75
N VAL A 207 21.34 -0.43 23.15
CA VAL A 207 20.82 -1.49 22.30
C VAL A 207 19.30 -1.37 22.24
N LEU A 208 18.77 -1.21 21.03
CA LEU A 208 17.33 -1.23 20.75
C LEU A 208 16.98 -2.51 19.99
N CYS A 209 16.13 -3.35 20.59
CA CYS A 209 15.66 -4.57 19.94
C CYS A 209 14.17 -4.47 19.65
N VAL A 210 13.82 -4.62 18.37
CA VAL A 210 12.43 -4.77 17.92
C VAL A 210 12.25 -6.20 17.43
N PHE A 211 11.61 -7.03 18.24
CA PHE A 211 11.28 -8.39 17.83
C PHE A 211 10.06 -8.35 16.91
N PRO A 212 10.20 -8.80 15.66
CA PRO A 212 9.05 -8.87 14.75
C PRO A 212 8.02 -9.85 15.36
N ARG A 213 6.83 -9.35 15.66
CA ARG A 213 5.71 -10.22 16.03
C ARG A 213 5.29 -10.97 14.76
N PRO A 214 5.03 -12.28 14.83
CA PRO A 214 4.49 -13.02 13.73
C PRO A 214 3.19 -12.35 13.26
N ASN A 215 3.21 -11.81 12.06
CA ASN A 215 2.04 -11.23 11.40
C ASN A 215 1.95 -11.83 10.01
N GLN A 216 1.23 -12.95 9.90
CA GLN A 216 1.08 -13.67 8.65
C GLN A 216 0.43 -12.81 7.56
N ALA A 217 -0.55 -11.98 7.92
CA ALA A 217 -1.19 -11.08 6.98
C ALA A 217 -0.19 -10.10 6.35
N PHE A 218 0.67 -9.50 7.15
CA PHE A 218 1.69 -8.57 6.66
C PHE A 218 2.70 -9.26 5.75
N TRP A 219 3.20 -10.43 6.13
CA TRP A 219 4.14 -11.18 5.30
C TRP A 219 3.52 -11.60 3.96
N THR A 220 2.27 -12.04 3.98
CA THR A 220 1.54 -12.38 2.75
C THR A 220 1.39 -11.16 1.84
N LEU A 221 1.05 -9.99 2.40
CA LEU A 221 0.96 -8.76 1.62
C LEU A 221 2.33 -8.31 1.07
N CYS A 222 3.39 -8.37 1.87
CA CYS A 222 4.73 -8.06 1.39
C CYS A 222 5.15 -8.96 0.21
N SER A 223 4.86 -10.25 0.28
CA SER A 223 5.14 -11.20 -0.81
C SER A 223 4.30 -10.90 -2.06
N LEU A 224 3.02 -10.54 -1.88
CA LEU A 224 2.14 -10.12 -2.96
C LEU A 224 2.68 -8.86 -3.66
N TRP A 225 3.06 -7.83 -2.90
CA TRP A 225 3.57 -6.56 -3.42
C TRP A 225 4.91 -6.75 -4.15
N ALA A 226 5.82 -7.52 -3.55
CA ALA A 226 7.09 -7.87 -4.18
C ALA A 226 6.87 -8.60 -5.52
N SER A 227 5.92 -9.54 -5.56
CA SER A 227 5.57 -10.24 -6.79
C SER A 227 4.98 -9.33 -7.87
N TRP A 228 4.17 -8.35 -7.48
CA TRP A 228 3.61 -7.38 -8.41
C TRP A 228 4.66 -6.44 -9.00
N LEU A 229 5.62 -5.98 -8.17
CA LEU A 229 6.66 -5.01 -8.58
C LEU A 229 7.82 -5.67 -9.32
N TRP A 230 8.32 -6.78 -8.81
CA TRP A 230 9.57 -7.38 -9.28
C TRP A 230 9.40 -8.72 -9.96
N GLY A 231 8.20 -9.26 -9.96
CA GLY A 231 7.89 -10.59 -10.44
C GLY A 231 8.24 -11.68 -9.43
N ARG A 232 7.61 -12.83 -9.61
CA ARG A 232 7.69 -13.98 -8.70
C ARG A 232 9.11 -14.49 -8.46
N GLU A 233 9.94 -14.54 -9.51
CA GLU A 233 11.29 -15.08 -9.40
C GLU A 233 12.20 -14.30 -8.44
N LYS A 234 11.99 -12.99 -8.37
CA LYS A 234 12.73 -12.13 -7.44
C LYS A 234 12.08 -12.10 -6.05
N ALA A 235 10.77 -12.17 -5.97
CA ALA A 235 10.03 -12.13 -4.72
C ALA A 235 10.14 -13.43 -3.91
N GLY A 236 10.44 -14.56 -4.55
CA GLY A 236 10.56 -15.88 -3.91
C GLY A 236 11.97 -16.29 -3.49
N LYS A 237 12.96 -15.40 -3.65
CA LYS A 237 14.32 -15.58 -3.15
C LYS A 237 14.50 -14.90 -1.80
#